data_35723fc0713964946168b848856b676f
#
_entry.id   35723fc0713964946168b848856b676f
#
_cell.length_a   1.000
_cell.length_b   1.000
_cell.length_c   1.000
_cell.angle_alpha   90.00
_cell.angle_beta   90.00
_cell.angle_gamma   90.00
#
_symmetry.space_group_name_H-M   'P 1'
#
loop_
_entity.id
_entity.type
_entity.pdbx_description
1 polymer ?
#
loop_
_entity_poly.entity_id
_entity_poly.type
_entity_poly.pdbx_seq_one_letter_code
_entity_poly.pdbx_strand_id
1 'polypeptide(L)'
;MTSPALQEIVALLGCPAAGNPAQYLFERAIEAAGIDWRFVTFDVEPERIAEAIAGVAALGFRGCLLAGPLQEAAAALVATTTPAASFSGGVSLIDRQPEGLVGHMTEGRGVVEALRSHVDPASAAVLILGGGPAARATALELALARCPEILICDPLAERVEAAAAALNALEGAAATVLPWEATIEIPAAVGIIV
;
A
#
# COMPACT_ATOMS: atom_id res chain seq x y z
N MET A 1 -22.50 -0.66 27.06
CA MET A 1 -21.63 -1.81 27.41
C MET A 1 -21.67 -2.72 26.20
N THR A 2 -20.57 -2.80 25.47
CA THR A 2 -20.40 -3.77 24.38
C THR A 2 -20.43 -5.18 24.98
N SER A 3 -21.19 -6.08 24.37
CA SER A 3 -21.26 -7.47 24.81
C SER A 3 -19.84 -8.09 24.71
N PRO A 4 -19.28 -8.65 25.78
CA PRO A 4 -17.95 -9.27 25.74
C PRO A 4 -17.87 -10.51 24.83
N ALA A 5 -18.99 -10.92 24.24
CA ALA A 5 -19.07 -12.08 23.36
C ALA A 5 -18.74 -11.77 21.90
N LEU A 6 -18.75 -10.52 21.47
CA LEU A 6 -18.46 -10.12 20.09
C LEU A 6 -17.29 -9.12 20.08
N GLN A 7 -16.10 -9.64 19.77
CA GLN A 7 -14.90 -8.84 19.60
C GLN A 7 -14.76 -8.40 18.14
N GLU A 8 -14.26 -7.19 17.91
CA GLU A 8 -13.90 -6.73 16.57
C GLU A 8 -12.68 -7.51 16.08
N ILE A 9 -12.73 -7.96 14.84
CA ILE A 9 -11.65 -8.72 14.20
C ILE A 9 -11.10 -7.92 13.03
N VAL A 10 -9.79 -7.82 12.97
CA VAL A 10 -9.03 -7.35 11.80
C VAL A 10 -8.16 -8.50 11.32
N ALA A 11 -8.06 -8.69 10.02
CA ALA A 11 -7.26 -9.75 9.43
C ALA A 11 -6.09 -9.24 8.60
N LEU A 12 -5.05 -10.07 8.44
CA LEU A 12 -4.11 -10.03 7.32
C LEU A 12 -4.45 -11.19 6.37
N LEU A 13 -4.63 -10.87 5.10
CA LEU A 13 -4.71 -11.84 4.02
C LEU A 13 -3.41 -11.77 3.20
N GLY A 14 -2.71 -12.89 3.03
CA GLY A 14 -1.41 -12.94 2.34
C GLY A 14 -1.17 -14.25 1.61
N CYS A 15 -0.20 -14.24 0.69
CA CYS A 15 0.26 -15.45 0.00
C CYS A 15 1.76 -15.33 -0.32
N PRO A 16 2.65 -15.91 0.52
CA PRO A 16 2.35 -16.43 1.85
C PRO A 16 2.11 -15.30 2.87
N ALA A 17 1.27 -15.55 3.87
CA ALA A 17 1.13 -14.66 5.03
C ALA A 17 2.20 -14.93 6.10
N ALA A 18 2.78 -16.12 6.09
CA ALA A 18 3.80 -16.54 7.04
C ALA A 18 5.03 -15.62 7.02
N GLY A 19 5.49 -15.20 8.20
CA GLY A 19 6.63 -14.31 8.36
C GLY A 19 6.31 -12.81 8.19
N ASN A 20 5.06 -12.44 7.87
CA ASN A 20 4.67 -11.05 7.81
C ASN A 20 4.59 -10.44 9.23
N PRO A 21 5.27 -9.34 9.51
CA PRO A 21 5.30 -8.74 10.85
C PRO A 21 3.99 -8.05 11.26
N ALA A 22 3.02 -7.91 10.36
CA ALA A 22 1.80 -7.12 10.60
C ALA A 22 1.05 -7.60 11.85
N GLN A 23 0.91 -8.92 12.06
CA GLN A 23 0.22 -9.44 13.25
C GLN A 23 0.87 -8.93 14.54
N TYR A 24 2.19 -9.06 14.66
CA TYR A 24 2.92 -8.58 15.83
C TYR A 24 2.74 -7.07 16.04
N LEU A 25 2.86 -6.27 14.97
CA LEU A 25 2.74 -4.82 15.04
C LEU A 25 1.32 -4.39 15.42
N PHE A 26 0.30 -5.00 14.82
CA PHE A 26 -1.09 -4.67 15.12
C PHE A 26 -1.52 -5.11 16.51
N GLU A 27 -1.10 -6.29 16.98
CA GLU A 27 -1.36 -6.72 18.36
C GLU A 27 -0.78 -5.74 19.38
N ARG A 28 0.44 -5.23 19.14
CA ARG A 28 1.05 -4.18 19.98
C ARG A 28 0.31 -2.84 19.91
N ALA A 29 -0.15 -2.45 18.73
CA ALA A 29 -0.91 -1.23 18.55
C ALA A 29 -2.29 -1.32 19.24
N ILE A 30 -2.98 -2.45 19.11
CA ILE A 30 -4.26 -2.75 19.77
C ILE A 30 -4.11 -2.68 21.29
N GLU A 31 -3.06 -3.32 21.85
CA GLU A 31 -2.73 -3.28 23.27
C GLU A 31 -2.46 -1.84 23.75
N ALA A 32 -1.62 -1.12 23.01
CA ALA A 32 -1.28 0.27 23.35
C ALA A 32 -2.47 1.23 23.28
N ALA A 33 -3.42 0.97 22.36
CA ALA A 33 -4.65 1.75 22.24
C ALA A 33 -5.73 1.36 23.27
N GLY A 34 -5.54 0.28 24.03
CA GLY A 34 -6.49 -0.20 25.04
C GLY A 34 -7.84 -0.64 24.45
N ILE A 35 -7.85 -1.11 23.19
CA ILE A 35 -9.06 -1.57 22.50
C ILE A 35 -9.17 -3.09 22.53
N ASP A 36 -10.40 -3.61 22.60
CA ASP A 36 -10.67 -5.06 22.65
C ASP A 36 -10.89 -5.63 21.24
N TRP A 37 -9.84 -5.55 20.41
CA TRP A 37 -9.83 -6.12 19.06
C TRP A 37 -8.96 -7.36 19.00
N ARG A 38 -9.15 -8.15 17.97
CA ARG A 38 -8.27 -9.30 17.64
C ARG A 38 -7.71 -9.14 16.25
N PHE A 39 -6.43 -9.47 16.11
CA PHE A 39 -5.78 -9.55 14.81
C PHE A 39 -5.50 -11.01 14.47
N VAL A 40 -5.83 -11.42 13.26
CA VAL A 40 -5.65 -12.81 12.78
C VAL A 40 -5.04 -12.80 11.38
N THR A 41 -4.25 -13.82 11.07
CA THR A 41 -3.53 -13.93 9.81
C THR A 41 -4.00 -15.16 9.05
N PHE A 42 -4.25 -15.02 7.76
CA PHE A 42 -4.69 -16.09 6.87
C PHE A 42 -3.83 -16.16 5.61
N ASP A 43 -3.42 -17.38 5.23
CA ASP A 43 -2.93 -17.66 3.89
C ASP A 43 -4.12 -17.75 2.93
N VAL A 44 -4.05 -16.97 1.85
CA VAL A 44 -5.11 -16.89 0.83
C VAL A 44 -4.46 -16.91 -0.54
N GLU A 45 -4.70 -17.97 -1.29
CA GLU A 45 -4.25 -18.05 -2.68
C GLU A 45 -4.88 -16.93 -3.53
N PRO A 46 -4.15 -16.33 -4.49
CA PRO A 46 -4.65 -15.21 -5.29
C PRO A 46 -5.98 -15.49 -5.98
N GLU A 47 -6.21 -16.73 -6.43
CA GLU A 47 -7.44 -17.17 -7.10
C GLU A 47 -8.66 -17.15 -6.16
N ARG A 48 -8.43 -17.17 -4.85
CA ARG A 48 -9.48 -17.20 -3.83
C ARG A 48 -9.71 -15.86 -3.12
N ILE A 49 -9.05 -14.80 -3.57
CA ILE A 49 -9.15 -13.49 -2.91
C ILE A 49 -10.59 -12.96 -2.85
N ALA A 50 -11.40 -13.20 -3.88
CA ALA A 50 -12.79 -12.77 -3.92
C ALA A 50 -13.64 -13.45 -2.84
N GLU A 51 -13.45 -14.76 -2.65
CA GLU A 51 -14.13 -15.53 -1.61
C GLU A 51 -13.70 -15.07 -0.21
N ALA A 52 -12.40 -14.79 -0.03
CA ALA A 52 -11.85 -14.34 1.23
C ALA A 52 -12.39 -12.96 1.63
N ILE A 53 -12.44 -12.00 0.70
CA ILE A 53 -13.01 -10.66 0.93
C ILE A 53 -14.52 -10.75 1.21
N ALA A 54 -15.25 -11.59 0.49
CA ALA A 54 -16.66 -11.85 0.78
C ALA A 54 -16.84 -12.45 2.19
N GLY A 55 -15.92 -13.32 2.60
CA GLY A 55 -15.89 -13.90 3.96
C GLY A 55 -15.63 -12.83 5.03
N VAL A 56 -14.70 -11.91 4.82
CA VAL A 56 -14.44 -10.76 5.70
C VAL A 56 -15.72 -9.95 5.93
N ALA A 57 -16.44 -9.66 4.86
CA ALA A 57 -17.72 -8.93 4.93
C ALA A 57 -18.81 -9.76 5.64
N ALA A 58 -19.00 -11.02 5.26
CA ALA A 58 -20.05 -11.89 5.77
C ALA A 58 -19.88 -12.22 7.26
N LEU A 59 -18.63 -12.41 7.72
CA LEU A 59 -18.29 -12.66 9.12
C LEU A 59 -18.27 -11.39 9.97
N GLY A 60 -18.44 -10.23 9.36
CA GLY A 60 -18.51 -8.95 10.05
C GLY A 60 -17.16 -8.47 10.59
N PHE A 61 -16.03 -8.87 9.98
CA PHE A 61 -14.74 -8.32 10.36
C PHE A 61 -14.73 -6.79 10.20
N ARG A 62 -13.97 -6.10 11.03
CA ARG A 62 -13.79 -4.64 10.93
C ARG A 62 -13.14 -4.25 9.61
N GLY A 63 -12.23 -5.09 9.14
CA GLY A 63 -11.54 -4.94 7.88
C GLY A 63 -10.40 -5.94 7.75
N CYS A 64 -9.59 -5.78 6.71
CA CYS A 64 -8.40 -6.59 6.53
C CYS A 64 -7.27 -5.84 5.83
N LEU A 65 -6.04 -6.23 6.14
CA LEU A 65 -4.85 -5.88 5.38
C LEU A 65 -4.63 -6.91 4.27
N LEU A 66 -4.01 -6.47 3.19
CA LEU A 66 -3.68 -7.30 2.04
C LEU A 66 -2.18 -7.24 1.77
N ALA A 67 -1.52 -8.39 1.79
CA ALA A 67 -0.11 -8.49 1.41
C ALA A 67 0.05 -8.49 -0.13
N GLY A 68 1.23 -8.08 -0.58
CA GLY A 68 1.69 -7.84 -1.95
C GLY A 68 0.85 -8.38 -3.13
N PRO A 69 0.84 -9.70 -3.39
CA PRO A 69 0.23 -10.18 -4.64
C PRO A 69 -1.30 -10.05 -4.68
N LEU A 70 -1.97 -9.81 -3.53
CA LEU A 70 -3.42 -9.72 -3.44
C LEU A 70 -3.96 -8.30 -3.68
N GLN A 71 -3.11 -7.29 -3.62
CA GLN A 71 -3.51 -5.87 -3.60
C GLN A 71 -4.16 -5.40 -4.90
N GLU A 72 -3.63 -5.80 -6.06
CA GLU A 72 -4.17 -5.38 -7.36
C GLU A 72 -5.55 -6.02 -7.60
N ALA A 73 -5.68 -7.32 -7.34
CA ALA A 73 -6.94 -8.03 -7.52
C ALA A 73 -8.05 -7.50 -6.59
N ALA A 74 -7.70 -7.09 -5.38
CA ALA A 74 -8.66 -6.58 -4.40
C ALA A 74 -9.28 -5.23 -4.79
N ALA A 75 -8.63 -4.43 -5.63
CA ALA A 75 -9.15 -3.12 -6.05
C ALA A 75 -10.50 -3.22 -6.77
N ALA A 76 -10.74 -4.31 -7.50
CA ALA A 76 -12.00 -4.57 -8.18
C ALA A 76 -13.10 -5.20 -7.28
N LEU A 77 -12.75 -5.58 -6.05
CA LEU A 77 -13.62 -6.32 -5.14
C LEU A 77 -14.20 -5.46 -4.00
N VAL A 78 -13.89 -4.19 -3.98
CA VAL A 78 -14.39 -3.21 -3.01
C VAL A 78 -15.42 -2.28 -3.63
N ALA A 79 -16.33 -1.72 -2.82
CA ALA A 79 -17.38 -0.84 -3.29
C ALA A 79 -16.82 0.51 -3.80
N THR A 80 -15.82 1.03 -3.10
CA THR A 80 -15.13 2.29 -3.43
C THR A 80 -13.67 2.22 -3.05
N THR A 81 -12.85 3.07 -3.67
CA THR A 81 -11.43 3.21 -3.35
C THR A 81 -11.09 4.66 -3.00
N THR A 82 -10.12 4.85 -2.11
CA THR A 82 -9.56 6.18 -1.85
C THR A 82 -8.74 6.66 -3.05
N PRO A 83 -8.47 7.99 -3.18
CA PRO A 83 -7.64 8.51 -4.27
C PRO A 83 -6.28 7.84 -4.41
N ALA A 84 -5.60 7.53 -3.29
CA ALA A 84 -4.32 6.83 -3.31
C ALA A 84 -4.46 5.38 -3.84
N ALA A 85 -5.53 4.67 -3.46
CA ALA A 85 -5.80 3.33 -3.96
C ALA A 85 -6.17 3.34 -5.45
N SER A 86 -7.00 4.30 -5.87
CA SER A 86 -7.32 4.49 -7.30
C SER A 86 -6.08 4.80 -8.13
N PHE A 87 -5.23 5.72 -7.66
CA PHE A 87 -3.99 6.08 -8.35
C PHE A 87 -3.03 4.90 -8.47
N SER A 88 -2.83 4.18 -7.38
CA SER A 88 -1.89 3.05 -7.35
C SER A 88 -2.42 1.79 -8.04
N GLY A 89 -3.72 1.70 -8.27
CA GLY A 89 -4.38 0.50 -8.82
C GLY A 89 -4.32 -0.69 -7.87
N GLY A 90 -4.25 -0.44 -6.56
CA GLY A 90 -4.21 -1.51 -5.57
C GLY A 90 -4.75 -1.08 -4.22
N VAL A 91 -5.07 -2.05 -3.39
CA VAL A 91 -5.64 -1.88 -2.04
C VAL A 91 -4.78 -2.65 -1.05
N SER A 92 -4.20 -1.95 -0.07
CA SER A 92 -3.44 -2.57 1.03
C SER A 92 -4.26 -2.76 2.31
N LEU A 93 -5.36 -2.02 2.43
CA LEU A 93 -6.28 -2.07 3.56
C LEU A 93 -7.72 -1.97 3.08
N ILE A 94 -8.57 -2.86 3.53
CA ILE A 94 -10.02 -2.80 3.37
C ILE A 94 -10.63 -2.42 4.71
N ASP A 95 -11.41 -1.34 4.73
CA ASP A 95 -12.23 -0.92 5.86
C ASP A 95 -13.71 -1.22 5.57
N ARG A 96 -14.39 -1.85 6.53
CA ARG A 96 -15.81 -2.15 6.43
C ARG A 96 -16.63 -0.96 6.96
N GLN A 97 -17.31 -0.29 6.07
CA GLN A 97 -18.23 0.80 6.35
C GLN A 97 -19.70 0.34 6.22
N PRO A 98 -20.67 1.09 6.75
CA PRO A 98 -22.10 0.76 6.60
C PRO A 98 -22.53 0.64 5.13
N GLU A 99 -21.92 1.42 4.24
CA GLU A 99 -22.24 1.48 2.81
C GLU A 99 -21.51 0.41 1.99
N GLY A 100 -20.57 -0.31 2.59
CA GLY A 100 -19.77 -1.37 1.95
C GLY A 100 -18.30 -1.33 2.28
N LEU A 101 -17.54 -2.10 1.54
CA LEU A 101 -16.09 -2.17 1.70
C LEU A 101 -15.41 -0.99 1.00
N VAL A 102 -14.53 -0.29 1.72
CA VAL A 102 -13.72 0.80 1.19
C VAL A 102 -12.26 0.38 1.13
N GLY A 103 -11.67 0.47 -0.05
CA GLY A 103 -10.26 0.14 -0.29
C GLY A 103 -9.34 1.35 -0.09
N HIS A 104 -8.28 1.15 0.68
CA HIS A 104 -7.24 2.13 0.94
C HIS A 104 -5.88 1.62 0.47
N MET A 105 -4.99 2.54 0.12
CA MET A 105 -3.58 2.26 -0.09
C MET A 105 -2.79 3.14 0.90
N THR A 106 -2.18 2.51 1.88
CA THR A 106 -1.51 3.20 3.00
C THR A 106 0.02 3.06 2.96
N GLU A 107 0.54 2.16 2.14
CA GLU A 107 1.97 1.82 2.10
C GLU A 107 2.83 3.00 1.67
N GLY A 108 2.42 3.73 0.63
CA GLY A 108 3.17 4.88 0.15
C GLY A 108 3.34 5.95 1.23
N ARG A 109 2.26 6.28 1.94
CA ARG A 109 2.34 7.20 3.08
C ARG A 109 3.23 6.66 4.20
N GLY A 110 3.15 5.36 4.48
CA GLY A 110 4.02 4.72 5.48
C GLY A 110 5.50 4.86 5.13
N VAL A 111 5.87 4.67 3.87
CA VAL A 111 7.25 4.86 3.37
C VAL A 111 7.70 6.31 3.55
N VAL A 112 6.90 7.28 3.13
CA VAL A 112 7.26 8.71 3.23
C VAL A 112 7.39 9.15 4.70
N GLU A 113 6.50 8.72 5.59
CA GLU A 113 6.62 9.01 7.02
C GLU A 113 7.87 8.35 7.64
N ALA A 114 8.21 7.13 7.23
CA ALA A 114 9.45 6.49 7.66
C ALA A 114 10.69 7.24 7.17
N LEU A 115 10.70 7.70 5.91
CA LEU A 115 11.80 8.51 5.36
C LEU A 115 12.00 9.80 6.16
N ARG A 116 10.92 10.51 6.53
CA ARG A 116 10.99 11.77 7.29
C ARG A 116 11.71 11.67 8.62
N SER A 117 11.79 10.48 9.20
CA SER A 117 12.58 10.26 10.42
C SER A 117 14.10 10.25 10.18
N HIS A 118 14.55 10.17 8.93
CA HIS A 118 15.95 10.08 8.55
C HIS A 118 16.37 11.20 7.59
N VAL A 119 15.52 11.58 6.65
CA VAL A 119 15.80 12.54 5.60
C VAL A 119 14.52 13.25 5.17
N ASP A 120 14.62 14.53 4.77
CA ASP A 120 13.50 15.23 4.15
C ASP A 120 13.35 14.75 2.68
N PRO A 121 12.20 14.15 2.30
CA PRO A 121 11.97 13.73 0.93
C PRO A 121 12.07 14.85 -0.12
N ALA A 122 11.90 16.11 0.29
CA ALA A 122 12.06 17.27 -0.58
C ALA A 122 13.53 17.66 -0.84
N SER A 123 14.50 17.03 -0.17
CA SER A 123 15.92 17.42 -0.23
C SER A 123 16.71 16.79 -1.38
N ALA A 124 16.22 15.71 -1.99
CA ALA A 124 16.94 14.97 -3.03
C ALA A 124 15.99 14.22 -3.97
N ALA A 125 16.49 13.84 -5.14
CA ALA A 125 15.77 12.92 -6.03
C ALA A 125 15.68 11.53 -5.40
N VAL A 126 14.55 10.84 -5.65
CA VAL A 126 14.28 9.50 -5.14
C VAL A 126 14.21 8.51 -6.31
N LEU A 127 14.93 7.41 -6.20
CA LEU A 127 14.80 6.26 -7.10
C LEU A 127 13.93 5.19 -6.44
N ILE A 128 12.85 4.78 -7.11
CA ILE A 128 11.97 3.70 -6.71
C ILE A 128 12.25 2.47 -7.57
N LEU A 129 12.58 1.35 -6.94
CA LEU A 129 12.78 0.06 -7.62
C LEU A 129 11.51 -0.79 -7.49
N GLY A 130 10.72 -0.82 -8.56
CA GLY A 130 9.46 -1.52 -8.66
C GLY A 130 8.34 -0.65 -9.20
N GLY A 131 7.32 -1.29 -9.80
CA GLY A 131 6.14 -0.64 -10.41
C GLY A 131 4.82 -1.19 -9.88
N GLY A 132 4.84 -1.93 -8.77
CA GLY A 132 3.63 -2.44 -8.13
C GLY A 132 2.82 -1.33 -7.42
N PRO A 133 1.66 -1.68 -6.86
CA PRO A 133 0.79 -0.70 -6.18
C PRO A 133 1.48 0.11 -5.08
N ALA A 134 2.29 -0.55 -4.25
CA ALA A 134 3.05 0.12 -3.20
C ALA A 134 4.04 1.16 -3.75
N ALA A 135 4.76 0.81 -4.82
CA ALA A 135 5.71 1.71 -5.49
C ALA A 135 4.99 2.91 -6.11
N ARG A 136 3.87 2.69 -6.81
CA ARG A 136 3.05 3.76 -7.39
C ARG A 136 2.47 4.69 -6.31
N ALA A 137 2.01 4.11 -5.20
CA ALA A 137 1.53 4.89 -4.05
C ALA A 137 2.66 5.69 -3.40
N THR A 138 3.85 5.10 -3.27
CA THR A 138 5.05 5.80 -2.76
C THR A 138 5.42 6.97 -3.65
N ALA A 139 5.39 6.79 -4.97
CA ALA A 139 5.65 7.87 -5.93
C ALA A 139 4.64 9.02 -5.80
N LEU A 140 3.35 8.72 -5.62
CA LEU A 140 2.32 9.72 -5.37
C LEU A 140 2.60 10.51 -4.07
N GLU A 141 2.89 9.82 -2.98
CA GLU A 141 3.14 10.47 -1.68
C GLU A 141 4.43 11.30 -1.69
N LEU A 142 5.47 10.85 -2.43
CA LEU A 142 6.69 11.64 -2.64
C LEU A 142 6.41 12.91 -3.44
N ALA A 143 5.57 12.84 -4.48
CA ALA A 143 5.15 14.03 -5.24
C ALA A 143 4.39 15.02 -4.34
N LEU A 144 3.48 14.53 -3.50
CA LEU A 144 2.76 15.35 -2.52
C LEU A 144 3.70 15.94 -1.46
N ALA A 145 4.78 15.22 -1.12
CA ALA A 145 5.84 15.70 -0.22
C ALA A 145 6.84 16.65 -0.90
N ARG A 146 6.61 17.03 -2.18
CA ARG A 146 7.46 17.94 -2.94
C ARG A 146 8.86 17.40 -3.22
N CYS A 147 9.00 16.09 -3.38
CA CYS A 147 10.24 15.50 -3.89
C CYS A 147 10.61 16.15 -5.24
N PRO A 148 11.86 16.61 -5.42
CA PRO A 148 12.25 17.36 -6.61
C PRO A 148 12.21 16.53 -7.90
N GLU A 149 12.49 15.23 -7.81
CA GLU A 149 12.43 14.30 -8.94
C GLU A 149 12.21 12.88 -8.44
N ILE A 150 11.30 12.14 -9.07
CA ILE A 150 10.98 10.76 -8.78
C ILE A 150 11.35 9.90 -9.98
N LEU A 151 12.36 9.06 -9.82
CA LEU A 151 12.76 8.10 -10.83
C LEU A 151 12.16 6.76 -10.49
N ILE A 152 11.54 6.09 -11.47
CA ILE A 152 10.89 4.81 -11.25
C ILE A 152 11.47 3.80 -12.25
N CYS A 153 11.80 2.62 -11.78
CA CYS A 153 12.40 1.56 -12.57
C CYS A 153 11.71 0.22 -12.28
N ASP A 154 11.22 -0.47 -13.32
CA ASP A 154 10.58 -1.80 -13.20
C ASP A 154 10.91 -2.63 -14.44
N PRO A 155 11.08 -3.96 -14.31
CA PRO A 155 11.27 -4.86 -15.46
C PRO A 155 10.15 -4.75 -16.51
N LEU A 156 8.95 -4.38 -16.10
CA LEU A 156 7.80 -4.15 -16.96
C LEU A 156 7.54 -2.64 -17.04
N ALA A 157 8.17 -1.96 -18.02
CA ALA A 157 8.10 -0.50 -18.19
C ALA A 157 6.65 0.02 -18.22
N GLU A 158 5.73 -0.72 -18.84
CA GLU A 158 4.30 -0.40 -18.91
C GLU A 158 3.63 -0.19 -17.54
N ARG A 159 4.17 -0.84 -16.49
CA ARG A 159 3.65 -0.67 -15.12
C ARG A 159 3.91 0.71 -14.53
N VAL A 160 4.97 1.36 -14.99
CA VAL A 160 5.43 2.65 -14.42
C VAL A 160 5.20 3.83 -15.36
N GLU A 161 5.05 3.61 -16.65
CA GLU A 161 4.82 4.69 -17.63
C GLU A 161 3.53 5.46 -17.36
N ALA A 162 2.41 4.74 -17.15
CA ALA A 162 1.13 5.37 -16.84
C ALA A 162 1.17 6.14 -15.51
N ALA A 163 1.85 5.59 -14.50
CA ALA A 163 2.01 6.27 -13.21
C ALA A 163 2.88 7.51 -13.33
N ALA A 164 4.00 7.46 -14.05
CA ALA A 164 4.86 8.61 -14.31
C ALA A 164 4.13 9.72 -15.08
N ALA A 165 3.35 9.35 -16.10
CA ALA A 165 2.52 10.30 -16.84
C ALA A 165 1.47 10.97 -15.95
N ALA A 166 0.81 10.21 -15.08
CA ALA A 166 -0.16 10.73 -14.13
C ALA A 166 0.48 11.65 -13.08
N LEU A 167 1.69 11.32 -12.59
CA LEU A 167 2.46 12.17 -11.68
C LEU A 167 2.84 13.47 -12.34
N ASN A 168 3.34 13.44 -13.59
CA ASN A 168 3.73 14.63 -14.34
C ASN A 168 2.54 15.56 -14.68
N ALA A 169 1.30 15.07 -14.54
CA ALA A 169 0.10 15.91 -14.62
C ALA A 169 -0.19 16.67 -13.32
N LEU A 170 0.46 16.32 -12.21
CA LEU A 170 0.34 17.04 -10.94
C LEU A 170 1.26 18.23 -10.91
N GLU A 171 0.76 19.38 -10.43
CA GLU A 171 1.54 20.62 -10.35
C GLU A 171 2.75 20.45 -9.43
N GLY A 172 3.94 20.69 -9.99
CA GLY A 172 5.21 20.65 -9.27
C GLY A 172 5.79 19.24 -9.05
N ALA A 173 5.20 18.21 -9.64
CA ALA A 173 5.78 16.87 -9.66
C ALA A 173 6.64 16.66 -10.91
N ALA A 174 7.75 15.93 -10.77
CA ALA A 174 8.60 15.47 -11.86
C ALA A 174 8.88 13.99 -11.70
N ALA A 175 8.42 13.19 -12.65
CA ALA A 175 8.59 11.72 -12.64
C ALA A 175 9.23 11.26 -13.95
N THR A 176 10.27 10.44 -13.85
CA THR A 176 11.02 9.89 -14.98
C THR A 176 11.07 8.37 -14.86
N VAL A 177 10.80 7.66 -15.94
CA VAL A 177 10.99 6.22 -16.00
C VAL A 177 12.41 5.91 -16.42
N LEU A 178 13.14 5.14 -15.61
CA LEU A 178 14.44 4.61 -15.98
C LEU A 178 14.30 3.21 -16.59
N PRO A 179 15.12 2.87 -17.62
CA PRO A 179 15.12 1.53 -18.18
C PRO A 179 15.61 0.52 -17.15
N TRP A 180 14.98 -0.64 -17.11
CA TRP A 180 15.47 -1.78 -16.32
C TRP A 180 16.54 -2.52 -17.11
N GLU A 181 17.77 -2.46 -16.66
CA GLU A 181 18.93 -3.12 -17.29
C GLU A 181 19.66 -4.00 -16.27
N ALA A 182 20.59 -4.83 -16.74
CA ALA A 182 21.41 -5.67 -15.86
C ALA A 182 22.23 -4.85 -14.84
N THR A 183 22.53 -3.60 -15.18
CA THR A 183 23.15 -2.61 -14.30
C THR A 183 22.41 -1.29 -14.49
N ILE A 184 21.82 -0.76 -13.42
CA ILE A 184 21.14 0.52 -13.44
C ILE A 184 22.15 1.59 -13.00
N GLU A 185 22.43 2.55 -13.89
CA GLU A 185 23.21 3.72 -13.53
C GLU A 185 22.35 4.67 -12.70
N ILE A 186 22.74 4.89 -11.45
CA ILE A 186 22.04 5.77 -10.55
C ILE A 186 22.49 7.21 -10.81
N PRO A 187 21.59 8.13 -11.24
CA PRO A 187 21.95 9.53 -11.43
C PRO A 187 22.49 10.19 -10.17
N ALA A 188 23.48 11.06 -10.31
CA ALA A 188 24.14 11.71 -9.17
C ALA A 188 23.21 12.57 -8.29
N ALA A 189 22.04 12.97 -8.81
CA ALA A 189 21.02 13.72 -8.08
C ALA A 189 20.23 12.83 -7.10
N VAL A 190 20.27 11.49 -7.25
CA VAL A 190 19.54 10.56 -6.39
C VAL A 190 20.22 10.48 -5.04
N GLY A 191 19.52 10.90 -4.01
CA GLY A 191 19.96 10.78 -2.62
C GLY A 191 19.22 9.71 -1.82
N ILE A 192 18.11 9.17 -2.35
CA ILE A 192 17.25 8.20 -1.68
C ILE A 192 16.91 7.08 -2.66
N ILE A 193 16.96 5.83 -2.20
CA ILE A 193 16.52 4.64 -2.96
C ILE A 193 15.48 3.90 -2.11
N VAL A 194 14.36 3.54 -2.73
CA VAL A 194 13.24 2.83 -2.11
C VAL A 194 12.95 1.53 -2.87
#